data_9e032b0d3451de33ca80237cb43a1af3
#
_entry.id   9e032b0d3451de33ca80237cb43a1af3
#
_cell.length_a   1.000
_cell.length_b   1.000
_cell.length_c   1.000
_cell.angle_alpha   90.00
_cell.angle_beta   90.00
_cell.angle_gamma   90.00
#
_symmetry.space_group_name_H-M   'P 1'
#
loop_
_entity.id
_entity.type
_entity.pdbx_description
1 polymer ?
#
loop_
_entity_poly.entity_id
_entity_poly.type
_entity_poly.pdbx_seq_one_letter_code
_entity_poly.pdbx_strand_id
1 'polypeptide(L)'
;MNTWVGIGRLVRDPEVRYTQSGKACAKFTLAIDRRKSGDGNPQADFISCVAWEKTAEIISQYVSKGQKIAVEGRIQTRSYEANDGTKRYVTEVVVNSMEFCDSKGGGASTTNGGAYAGTPVPDDDIPF
;
A
#
# COMPACT_ATOMS: atom_id res chain seq x y z
N MET A 1 11.58 -16.62 -9.28
CA MET A 1 10.77 -15.40 -9.45
C MET A 1 10.15 -15.03 -8.12
N ASN A 2 10.19 -13.77 -7.78
CA ASN A 2 9.66 -13.31 -6.49
C ASN A 2 8.98 -11.96 -6.73
N THR A 3 7.69 -12.00 -6.98
CA THR A 3 6.92 -10.82 -7.29
C THR A 3 5.60 -10.87 -6.54
N TRP A 4 5.25 -9.76 -5.91
CA TRP A 4 3.99 -9.60 -5.21
C TRP A 4 3.28 -8.37 -5.72
N VAL A 5 2.00 -8.49 -6.01
CA VAL A 5 1.19 -7.37 -6.46
C VAL A 5 -0.09 -7.37 -5.65
N GLY A 6 -0.46 -6.22 -5.12
CA GLY A 6 -1.67 -6.12 -4.34
C GLY A 6 -2.22 -4.72 -4.33
N ILE A 7 -3.51 -4.62 -4.05
CA ILE A 7 -4.21 -3.35 -3.92
C ILE A 7 -4.88 -3.36 -2.56
N GLY A 8 -4.66 -2.29 -1.79
CA GLY A 8 -5.26 -2.20 -0.47
C GLY A 8 -5.25 -0.79 0.05
N ARG A 9 -5.78 -0.62 1.26
CA ARG A 9 -5.82 0.69 1.92
C ARG A 9 -4.86 0.70 3.10
N LEU A 10 -4.22 1.83 3.31
CA LEU A 10 -3.34 1.97 4.47
C LEU A 10 -4.16 1.97 5.75
N VAL A 11 -3.72 1.17 6.72
CA VAL A 11 -4.41 1.12 8.01
C VAL A 11 -4.04 2.29 8.90
N ARG A 12 -2.92 2.94 8.61
CA ARG A 12 -2.47 4.14 9.33
C ARG A 12 -1.48 4.87 8.43
N ASP A 13 -1.07 6.06 8.84
CA ASP A 13 -0.11 6.83 8.08
C ASP A 13 1.22 6.09 8.00
N PRO A 14 1.95 6.22 6.88
CA PRO A 14 3.26 5.57 6.76
C PRO A 14 4.23 6.11 7.80
N GLU A 15 5.03 5.22 8.34
CA GLU A 15 6.08 5.59 9.27
C GLU A 15 7.38 5.75 8.48
N VAL A 16 7.94 6.95 8.51
CA VAL A 16 9.13 7.27 7.72
C VAL A 16 10.31 7.44 8.66
N ARG A 17 11.39 6.76 8.33
CA ARG A 17 12.64 6.86 9.10
C ARG A 17 13.80 6.99 8.12
N TYR A 18 14.91 7.49 8.65
CA TYR A 18 16.13 7.62 7.86
C TYR A 18 17.22 6.78 8.50
N THR A 19 17.99 6.08 7.65
CA THR A 19 19.12 5.30 8.14
C THR A 19 20.27 6.24 8.47
N GLN A 20 21.32 5.69 9.08
CA GLN A 20 22.50 6.47 9.40
C GLN A 20 23.15 7.05 8.15
N SER A 21 23.03 6.36 7.03
CA SER A 21 23.56 6.86 5.77
C SER A 21 22.63 7.85 5.07
N GLY A 22 21.49 8.17 5.70
CA GLY A 22 20.56 9.15 5.15
C GLY A 22 19.53 8.60 4.18
N LYS A 23 19.42 7.30 4.07
CA LYS A 23 18.43 6.71 3.17
C LYS A 23 17.05 6.70 3.81
N ALA A 24 16.05 7.14 3.07
CA ALA A 24 14.67 7.14 3.55
C ALA A 24 14.11 5.73 3.51
N CYS A 25 13.31 5.40 4.53
CA CYS A 25 12.63 4.12 4.64
C CYS A 25 11.22 4.39 5.15
N ALA A 26 10.23 3.94 4.40
CA ALA A 26 8.83 4.09 4.80
C ALA A 26 8.23 2.72 5.04
N LYS A 27 7.59 2.57 6.19
CA LYS A 27 6.89 1.33 6.53
C LYS A 27 5.41 1.61 6.65
N PHE A 28 4.61 0.72 6.10
CA PHE A 28 3.17 0.86 6.17
C PHE A 28 2.52 -0.51 6.06
N THR A 29 1.26 -0.58 6.44
CA THR A 29 0.49 -1.82 6.37
C THR A 29 -0.70 -1.60 5.48
N LEU A 30 -0.91 -2.51 4.54
CA LEU A 30 -2.06 -2.50 3.65
C LEU A 30 -3.10 -3.47 4.14
N ALA A 31 -4.35 -3.05 4.16
CA ALA A 31 -5.48 -3.91 4.40
C ALA A 31 -6.05 -4.31 3.06
N ILE A 32 -5.97 -5.59 2.75
CA ILE A 32 -6.43 -6.12 1.48
C ILE A 32 -7.67 -6.95 1.73
N ASP A 33 -8.78 -6.56 1.11
CA ASP A 33 -10.04 -7.21 1.33
C ASP A 33 -10.03 -8.62 0.76
N ARG A 34 -10.53 -9.55 1.54
CA ARG A 34 -10.76 -10.90 1.05
C ARG A 34 -12.07 -10.96 0.32
N ARG A 35 -12.18 -11.92 -0.57
CA ARG A 35 -13.47 -12.20 -1.18
C ARG A 35 -14.47 -12.53 -0.10
N LYS A 36 -15.71 -12.10 -0.30
CA LYS A 36 -16.77 -12.45 0.62
C LYS A 36 -16.89 -13.95 0.73
N SER A 37 -16.88 -14.44 1.96
CA SER A 37 -17.18 -15.83 2.21
C SER A 37 -18.67 -15.99 2.46
N GLY A 38 -19.11 -17.22 2.61
CA GLY A 38 -20.52 -17.50 2.79
C GLY A 38 -21.11 -16.94 4.07
N ASP A 39 -20.29 -16.58 5.05
CA ASP A 39 -20.79 -16.03 6.31
C ASP A 39 -21.09 -14.53 6.22
N GLY A 40 -20.71 -13.89 5.12
CA GLY A 40 -21.03 -12.49 4.90
C GLY A 40 -20.22 -11.49 5.68
N ASN A 41 -19.29 -11.93 6.53
CA ASN A 41 -18.46 -11.02 7.31
C ASN A 41 -17.28 -10.56 6.47
N PRO A 42 -17.07 -9.25 6.38
CA PRO A 42 -15.89 -8.76 5.66
C PRO A 42 -14.62 -9.10 6.43
N GLN A 43 -13.61 -9.53 5.72
CA GLN A 43 -12.32 -9.84 6.29
C GLN A 43 -11.24 -9.23 5.42
N ALA A 44 -10.10 -8.95 6.04
CA ALA A 44 -8.98 -8.36 5.34
C ALA A 44 -7.69 -9.03 5.79
N ASP A 45 -6.73 -9.07 4.87
CA ASP A 45 -5.38 -9.48 5.20
C ASP A 45 -4.54 -8.23 5.36
N PHE A 46 -3.70 -8.22 6.39
CA PHE A 46 -2.84 -7.07 6.67
C PHE A 46 -1.42 -7.41 6.23
N ILE A 47 -0.93 -6.66 5.26
CA ILE A 47 0.35 -6.93 4.63
C ILE A 47 1.32 -5.82 4.98
N SER A 48 2.42 -6.18 5.62
CA SER A 48 3.46 -5.21 5.96
C SER A 48 4.30 -4.91 4.74
N CYS A 49 4.50 -3.62 4.48
CA CYS A 49 5.26 -3.18 3.32
C CYS A 49 6.36 -2.23 3.77
N VAL A 50 7.47 -2.25 3.03
CA VAL A 50 8.57 -1.33 3.28
C VAL A 50 9.04 -0.78 1.96
N ALA A 51 9.25 0.53 1.92
CA ALA A 51 9.75 1.21 0.72
C ALA A 51 11.02 1.96 1.07
N TRP A 52 11.90 2.10 0.08
CA TRP A 52 13.21 2.71 0.28
C TRP A 52 13.42 3.88 -0.66
N GLU A 53 14.18 4.84 -0.21
CA GLU A 53 14.71 5.95 -1.00
C GLU A 53 13.58 6.71 -1.71
N LYS A 54 13.63 6.79 -3.02
CA LYS A 54 12.67 7.60 -3.76
C LYS A 54 11.23 7.15 -3.55
N THR A 55 11.00 5.85 -3.53
CA THR A 55 9.66 5.32 -3.29
C THR A 55 9.17 5.69 -1.89
N ALA A 56 10.08 5.64 -0.92
CA ALA A 56 9.72 6.03 0.45
C ALA A 56 9.34 7.50 0.51
N GLU A 57 10.05 8.34 -0.21
CA GLU A 57 9.75 9.78 -0.22
C GLU A 57 8.40 10.05 -0.85
N ILE A 58 8.09 9.37 -1.95
CA ILE A 58 6.80 9.54 -2.59
C ILE A 58 5.68 9.11 -1.64
N ILE A 59 5.86 7.98 -0.99
CA ILE A 59 4.85 7.48 -0.06
C ILE A 59 4.67 8.45 1.11
N SER A 60 5.75 8.99 1.64
CA SER A 60 5.66 9.89 2.77
C SER A 60 4.95 11.19 2.42
N GLN A 61 5.08 11.64 1.18
CA GLN A 61 4.51 12.92 0.76
C GLN A 61 3.05 12.81 0.32
N TYR A 62 2.69 11.70 -0.28
CA TYR A 62 1.41 11.63 -0.99
C TYR A 62 0.46 10.56 -0.49
N VAL A 63 0.90 9.68 0.40
CA VAL A 63 0.07 8.56 0.84
C VAL A 63 -0.26 8.74 2.32
N SER A 64 -1.53 8.55 2.66
CA SER A 64 -1.96 8.69 4.04
C SER A 64 -2.96 7.59 4.40
N LYS A 65 -3.32 7.55 5.68
CA LYS A 65 -4.23 6.56 6.22
C LYS A 65 -5.54 6.52 5.43
N GLY A 66 -5.98 5.32 5.11
CA GLY A 66 -7.23 5.10 4.41
C GLY A 66 -7.15 5.20 2.91
N GLN A 67 -6.02 5.63 2.39
CA GLN A 67 -5.87 5.79 0.95
C GLN A 67 -5.61 4.45 0.29
N LYS A 68 -6.20 4.28 -0.87
CA LYS A 68 -6.07 3.02 -1.62
C LYS A 68 -4.96 3.13 -2.63
N ILE A 69 -4.04 2.19 -2.59
CA ILE A 69 -2.92 2.17 -3.53
C ILE A 69 -2.68 0.76 -4.03
N ALA A 70 -2.05 0.67 -5.18
CA ALA A 70 -1.55 -0.57 -5.74
C ALA A 70 -0.04 -0.62 -5.52
N VAL A 71 0.45 -1.77 -5.10
CA VAL A 71 1.86 -1.95 -4.79
C VAL A 71 2.38 -3.15 -5.55
N GLU A 72 3.56 -2.99 -6.14
CA GLU A 72 4.27 -4.09 -6.76
C GLU A 72 5.65 -4.18 -6.13
N GLY A 73 6.05 -5.37 -5.76
CA GLY A 73 7.34 -5.55 -5.13
C GLY A 73 7.68 -7.01 -4.99
N ARG A 74 8.54 -7.31 -4.02
CA ARG A 74 8.96 -8.67 -3.76
C ARG A 74 8.79 -8.99 -2.29
N ILE A 75 8.60 -10.25 -2.00
CA ILE A 75 8.48 -10.71 -0.62
C ILE A 75 9.87 -10.92 -0.05
N GLN A 76 10.07 -10.42 1.15
CA GLN A 76 11.32 -10.55 1.86
C GLN A 76 11.05 -11.04 3.27
N THR A 77 11.87 -11.96 3.74
CA THR A 77 11.80 -12.39 5.12
C THR A 77 13.09 -12.01 5.83
N ARG A 78 12.96 -11.70 7.10
CA ARG A 78 14.12 -11.42 7.93
C ARG A 78 13.81 -11.85 9.35
N SER A 79 14.84 -11.98 10.15
CA SER A 79 14.67 -12.33 11.55
C SER A 79 15.30 -11.27 12.43
N TYR A 80 14.77 -11.15 13.62
CA TYR A 80 15.32 -10.25 14.62
C TYR A 80 15.12 -10.88 15.98
N GLU A 81 15.91 -10.40 16.95
CA GLU A 81 15.82 -10.89 18.31
C GLU A 81 14.90 -9.98 19.09
N ALA A 82 13.87 -10.57 19.68
CA ALA A 82 12.92 -9.83 20.49
C ALA A 82 13.51 -9.55 21.87
N ASN A 83 12.85 -8.66 22.63
CA ASN A 83 13.33 -8.27 23.95
C ASN A 83 13.44 -9.43 24.91
N ASP A 84 12.64 -10.47 24.71
CA ASP A 84 12.66 -11.65 25.59
C ASP A 84 13.71 -12.68 25.15
N GLY A 85 14.54 -12.36 24.18
CA GLY A 85 15.58 -13.24 23.68
C GLY A 85 15.16 -14.24 22.64
N THR A 86 13.90 -14.27 22.27
CA THR A 86 13.43 -15.20 21.25
C THR A 86 13.65 -14.62 19.85
N LYS A 87 13.89 -15.54 18.91
CA LYS A 87 14.05 -15.14 17.52
C LYS A 87 12.69 -15.02 16.86
N ARG A 88 12.46 -13.88 16.22
CA ARG A 88 11.21 -13.61 15.54
C ARG A 88 11.46 -13.44 14.05
N TYR A 89 10.47 -13.83 13.26
CA TYR A 89 10.56 -13.74 11.81
C TYR A 89 9.52 -12.77 11.29
N VAL A 90 9.91 -11.99 10.30
CA VAL A 90 9.04 -11.00 9.68
C VAL A 90 8.99 -11.28 8.20
N THR A 91 7.77 -11.29 7.65
CA THR A 91 7.56 -11.38 6.21
C THR A 91 6.97 -10.05 5.77
N GLU A 92 7.61 -9.42 4.82
CA GLU A 92 7.17 -8.11 4.35
C GLU A 92 7.39 -7.98 2.86
N VAL A 93 6.72 -7.00 2.25
CA VAL A 93 6.87 -6.72 0.83
C VAL A 93 7.78 -5.51 0.70
N VAL A 94 8.87 -5.68 -0.06
CA VAL A 94 9.74 -4.56 -0.42
C VAL A 94 9.19 -3.96 -1.69
N VAL A 95 8.73 -2.72 -1.59
CA VAL A 95 7.99 -2.06 -2.66
C VAL A 95 8.94 -1.59 -3.75
N ASN A 96 8.71 -2.02 -4.99
CA ASN A 96 9.43 -1.52 -6.15
C ASN A 96 8.70 -0.35 -6.79
N SER A 97 7.37 -0.44 -6.88
CA SER A 97 6.59 0.63 -7.46
C SER A 97 5.20 0.65 -6.83
N MET A 98 4.54 1.80 -6.94
CA MET A 98 3.20 1.94 -6.42
C MET A 98 2.42 2.90 -7.30
N GLU A 99 1.09 2.76 -7.27
CA GLU A 99 0.20 3.65 -8.00
C GLU A 99 -1.01 3.97 -7.14
N PHE A 100 -1.55 5.15 -7.32
CA PHE A 100 -2.73 5.56 -6.60
C PHE A 100 -3.97 4.97 -7.25
N CYS A 101 -4.86 4.46 -6.43
CA CYS A 101 -6.12 3.88 -6.90
C CYS A 101 -7.32 4.71 -6.51
N ASP A 102 -7.16 5.65 -5.58
CA ASP A 102 -8.24 6.55 -5.16
C ASP A 102 -8.11 7.87 -5.88
N SER A 103 -9.24 8.47 -6.22
CA SER A 103 -9.22 9.84 -6.64
C SER A 103 -8.89 10.70 -5.44
N LYS A 104 -7.98 11.60 -5.62
CA LYS A 104 -7.62 12.48 -4.55
C LYS A 104 -8.63 13.60 -4.42
N GLY A 105 -9.00 13.82 -3.23
CA GLY A 105 -9.94 14.88 -2.99
C GLY A 105 -11.27 14.56 -3.55
N GLY A 106 -11.46 13.67 -3.66
CA GLY A 106 -12.61 13.30 -4.09
C GLY A 106 -13.03 13.84 -5.39
N GLY A 107 -12.75 14.25 -5.39
CA GLY A 107 -13.07 14.27 -6.15
C GLY A 107 -13.13 14.46 -6.91
N ALA A 108 -12.92 14.75 -7.15
CA ALA A 108 -13.11 14.78 -7.82
C ALA A 108 -13.60 14.62 -8.55
N SER A 109 -13.61 14.86 -8.71
CA SER A 109 -13.98 14.61 -9.28
C SER A 109 -14.55 14.75 -9.93
N THR A 110 -14.45 15.06 -10.28
CA THR A 110 -14.93 14.99 -10.86
C THR A 110 -15.33 15.22 -11.55
N THR A 111 -15.08 15.51 -11.93
CA THR A 111 -15.41 15.49 -12.56
C THR A 111 -15.78 15.57 -13.22
N ASN A 112 -15.40 15.71 -13.56
CA ASN A 112 -15.68 15.48 -14.11
C ASN A 112 -16.05 15.34 -14.56
N GLY A 113 -15.85 15.57 -14.77
CA GLY A 113 -15.95 15.06 -15.11
C GLY A 113 -16.27 15.02 -15.63
N GLY A 114 -16.11 15.21 -16.01
CA GLY A 114 -16.09 14.77 -16.32
C GLY A 114 -16.08 14.65 -16.89
N ALA A 115 -15.77 14.87 -17.23
CA ALA A 115 -15.58 14.32 -17.57
C ALA A 115 -15.57 13.87 -18.05
N TYR A 116 -15.24 14.02 -18.43
CA TYR A 116 -15.14 13.07 -18.77
C TYR A 116 -15.88 12.64 -18.81
N ALA A 117 -15.55 13.06 -18.84
CA ALA A 117 -15.89 12.28 -18.70
C ALA A 117 -16.31 11.70 -18.68
N GLY A 118 -16.20 11.89 -19.05
CA GLY A 118 -16.24 10.94 -18.92
C GLY A 118 -16.41 10.48 -18.61
N THR A 119 -16.07 10.52 -18.78
CA THR A 119 -16.04 9.71 -18.42
C THR A 119 -16.07 9.04 -18.16
N PRO A 120 -15.88 9.17 -18.03
CA PRO A 120 -15.68 8.25 -17.73
C PRO A 120 -15.73 7.54 -17.50
N VAL A 121 -15.33 7.35 -17.60
CA VAL A 121 -15.11 6.32 -17.32
C VAL A 121 -15.09 5.80 -17.04
N PRO A 122 -14.81 5.79 -17.00
CA PRO A 122 -14.58 4.97 -16.61
C PRO A 122 -14.36 4.50 -16.22
N ASP A 123 -13.73 4.50 -16.32
CA ASP A 123 -13.42 3.69 -15.93
C ASP A 123 -13.45 3.26 -15.36
N ASP A 124 -13.20 3.80 -15.38
CA ASP A 124 -13.24 3.02 -14.82
C ASP A 124 -13.45 2.42 -14.53
N ASP A 125 -13.29 2.49 -14.60
CA ASP A 125 -13.58 1.55 -14.50
C ASP A 125 -13.13 0.79 -14.66
N ILE A 126 -12.55 1.04 -14.98
CA ILE A 126 -11.94 0.03 -15.20
C ILE A 126 -11.52 -0.88 -14.47
N PRO A 127 -11.59 -1.55 -14.26
CA PRO A 127 -11.15 -2.39 -13.41
C PRO A 127 -10.02 -2.89 -13.38
N PHE A 128 -9.49 -3.15 -13.32
CA PHE A 128 -8.68 -3.86 -13.49
C PHE A 128 -8.61 -4.93 -12.96
#